data_f8ad230e26cafe9ba45b0a09de0b3b15
#
_entry.id   f8ad230e26cafe9ba45b0a09de0b3b15
#
_cell.length_a   1.000
_cell.length_b   1.000
_cell.length_c   1.000
_cell.angle_alpha   90.00
_cell.angle_beta   90.00
_cell.angle_gamma   90.00
#
_symmetry.space_group_name_H-M   'P 1'
#
loop_
_entity.id
_entity.type
_entity.pdbx_description
1 polymer ?
#
loop_
_entity_poly.entity_id
_entity_poly.type
_entity_poly.pdbx_seq_one_letter_code
_entity_poly.pdbx_strand_id
1 'polypeptide(L)'
;MAERPIFVSTPESDDLVQEIFFPIHWHSGFARSQKEKNIEELHNVAAANGYRNLLEISTKSKSERGQHLSAFHITADTKSHGTIKLELAFQGSKVFEHGGPFTDLYGKGEKEIGEAKRDTRLQNSGKLVGFRFEGVEFPLEPKTVFYDWLYVSFLMKYKDWAPKLYVYGGFTDVEFNPFRSINCQARSCALFLSLMRRDLLDDSTHSPERFIKTLTRFDYRPQLRAERAGQPALFANHA
;
A
#
# COMPACT_ATOMS: atom_id res chain seq x y z
N MET A 1 0.54 11.10 21.81
CA MET A 1 -0.26 11.40 20.59
C MET A 1 0.46 10.82 19.38
N ALA A 2 -0.25 10.36 18.35
CA ALA A 2 0.32 9.95 17.08
C ALA A 2 -0.44 10.63 15.95
N GLU A 3 0.22 10.92 14.83
CA GLU A 3 -0.46 11.37 13.61
C GLU A 3 -0.71 10.16 12.70
N ARG A 4 -1.91 10.06 12.16
CA ARG A 4 -2.30 9.02 11.20
C ARG A 4 -3.08 9.63 10.05
N PRO A 5 -2.79 9.20 8.81
CA PRO A 5 -3.51 9.67 7.65
C PRO A 5 -4.80 8.89 7.40
N ILE A 6 -5.73 9.56 6.76
CA ILE A 6 -6.76 8.95 5.93
C ILE A 6 -6.43 9.22 4.46
N PHE A 7 -6.87 8.35 3.56
CA PHE A 7 -6.65 8.46 2.13
C PHE A 7 -7.99 8.54 1.42
N VAL A 8 -8.21 9.66 0.75
CA VAL A 8 -9.45 9.94 0.01
C VAL A 8 -9.17 9.84 -1.49
N SER A 9 -9.99 9.07 -2.19
CA SER A 9 -9.97 9.02 -3.65
C SER A 9 -10.49 10.34 -4.22
N THR A 10 -9.69 11.01 -5.03
CA THR A 10 -9.99 12.33 -5.61
C THR A 10 -9.91 12.28 -7.14
N PRO A 11 -10.84 11.57 -7.81
CA PRO A 11 -10.78 11.40 -9.27
C PRO A 11 -10.86 12.73 -10.03
N GLU A 12 -11.43 13.76 -9.45
CA GLU A 12 -11.57 15.09 -10.08
C GLU A 12 -10.32 15.97 -9.91
N SER A 13 -9.38 15.58 -9.04
CA SER A 13 -8.18 16.35 -8.71
C SER A 13 -6.93 15.74 -9.37
N ASP A 14 -5.92 16.57 -9.60
CA ASP A 14 -4.65 16.11 -10.16
C ASP A 14 -3.85 15.21 -9.21
N ASP A 15 -4.13 15.26 -7.92
CA ASP A 15 -3.41 14.45 -6.91
C ASP A 15 -3.78 12.97 -6.94
N LEU A 16 -4.92 12.58 -7.55
CA LEU A 16 -5.54 11.25 -7.51
C LEU A 16 -5.90 10.75 -6.11
N VAL A 17 -5.09 11.05 -5.10
CA VAL A 17 -5.30 10.66 -3.69
C VAL A 17 -4.96 11.82 -2.78
N GLN A 18 -5.92 12.24 -1.98
CA GLN A 18 -5.68 13.22 -0.92
C GLN A 18 -5.29 12.50 0.37
N GLU A 19 -4.18 12.91 0.99
CA GLU A 19 -3.73 12.44 2.30
C GLU A 19 -4.05 13.49 3.36
N ILE A 20 -4.85 13.13 4.36
CA ILE A 20 -5.28 14.03 5.42
C ILE A 20 -4.87 13.45 6.76
N PHE A 21 -4.07 14.20 7.51
CA PHE A 21 -3.47 13.73 8.76
C PHE A 21 -4.27 14.22 9.96
N PHE A 22 -4.52 13.30 10.90
CA PHE A 22 -5.18 13.58 12.15
C PHE A 22 -4.32 13.20 13.35
N PRO A 23 -4.22 14.09 14.36
CA PRO A 23 -3.65 13.74 15.65
C PRO A 23 -4.65 12.85 16.41
N ILE A 24 -4.18 11.69 16.88
CA ILE A 24 -5.00 10.74 17.64
C ILE A 24 -4.33 10.37 18.96
N HIS A 25 -5.14 9.98 19.94
CA HIS A 25 -4.63 9.31 21.11
C HIS A 25 -4.21 7.88 20.73
N TRP A 26 -2.94 7.54 20.96
CA TRP A 26 -2.41 6.23 20.57
C TRP A 26 -2.48 5.24 21.71
N HIS A 27 -3.24 4.16 21.52
CA HIS A 27 -3.30 3.02 22.42
C HIS A 27 -2.17 2.07 22.12
N SER A 28 -1.16 2.06 22.99
CA SER A 28 0.04 1.24 22.83
C SER A 28 -0.25 -0.25 23.04
N GLY A 29 0.52 -1.12 22.39
CA GLY A 29 0.45 -2.57 22.51
C GLY A 29 0.18 -3.29 21.21
N PHE A 30 0.51 -4.61 21.21
CA PHE A 30 0.36 -5.48 20.04
C PHE A 30 -0.98 -6.20 19.96
N ALA A 31 -1.77 -6.18 21.06
CA ALA A 31 -3.06 -6.84 21.11
C ALA A 31 -4.02 -6.29 20.05
N ARG A 32 -4.81 -7.16 19.44
CA ARG A 32 -5.82 -6.80 18.45
C ARG A 32 -6.76 -5.71 18.97
N SER A 33 -7.16 -5.79 20.24
CA SER A 33 -8.03 -4.80 20.87
C SER A 33 -7.44 -3.39 20.90
N GLN A 34 -6.10 -3.24 21.04
CA GLN A 34 -5.44 -1.95 20.99
C GLN A 34 -5.45 -1.38 19.56
N LYS A 35 -5.27 -2.24 18.56
CA LYS A 35 -5.37 -1.83 17.16
C LYS A 35 -6.78 -1.38 16.81
N GLU A 36 -7.80 -2.11 17.25
CA GLU A 36 -9.20 -1.74 17.05
C GLU A 36 -9.55 -0.40 17.71
N LYS A 37 -9.04 -0.12 18.92
CA LYS A 37 -9.19 1.19 19.56
C LYS A 37 -8.54 2.32 18.74
N ASN A 38 -7.33 2.08 18.20
CA ASN A 38 -6.66 3.07 17.36
C ASN A 38 -7.42 3.34 16.05
N ILE A 39 -8.04 2.30 15.44
CA ILE A 39 -8.91 2.46 14.27
C ILE A 39 -10.13 3.31 14.63
N GLU A 40 -10.82 2.99 15.72
CA GLU A 40 -11.98 3.75 16.20
C GLU A 40 -11.63 5.19 16.47
N GLU A 41 -10.51 5.43 17.15
CA GLU A 41 -10.03 6.79 17.46
C GLU A 41 -9.80 7.60 16.18
N LEU A 42 -9.08 7.03 15.20
CA LEU A 42 -8.85 7.69 13.91
C LEU A 42 -10.17 7.98 13.18
N HIS A 43 -11.07 7.01 13.12
CA HIS A 43 -12.35 7.17 12.44
C HIS A 43 -13.24 8.22 13.13
N ASN A 44 -13.25 8.28 14.47
CA ASN A 44 -14.02 9.26 15.22
C ASN A 44 -13.49 10.68 15.00
N VAL A 45 -12.16 10.86 15.08
CA VAL A 45 -11.53 12.17 14.85
C VAL A 45 -11.77 12.63 13.41
N ALA A 46 -11.61 11.75 12.44
CA ALA A 46 -11.89 12.05 11.04
C ALA A 46 -13.38 12.42 10.82
N ALA A 47 -14.32 11.68 11.43
CA ALA A 47 -15.76 11.94 11.32
C ALA A 47 -16.15 13.31 11.92
N ALA A 48 -15.52 13.72 13.03
CA ALA A 48 -15.69 15.03 13.63
C ALA A 48 -15.21 16.17 12.71
N ASN A 49 -14.29 15.85 11.77
CA ASN A 49 -13.77 16.77 10.75
C ASN A 49 -14.44 16.61 9.38
N GLY A 50 -15.58 15.92 9.31
CA GLY A 50 -16.38 15.79 8.08
C GLY A 50 -16.08 14.53 7.22
N TYR A 51 -15.07 13.74 7.58
CA TYR A 51 -14.70 12.52 6.84
C TYR A 51 -15.38 11.30 7.45
N ARG A 52 -16.47 10.86 6.86
CA ARG A 52 -17.32 9.79 7.39
C ARG A 52 -17.23 8.53 6.53
N ASN A 53 -17.71 7.42 7.11
CA ASN A 53 -17.78 6.11 6.44
C ASN A 53 -16.41 5.67 5.90
N LEU A 54 -15.40 5.66 6.76
CA LEU A 54 -14.06 5.21 6.41
C LEU A 54 -13.96 3.68 6.46
N LEU A 55 -13.15 3.10 5.57
CA LEU A 55 -12.81 1.68 5.58
C LEU A 55 -11.36 1.48 6.02
N GLU A 56 -11.17 0.79 7.13
CA GLU A 56 -9.84 0.30 7.51
C GLU A 56 -9.42 -0.85 6.60
N ILE A 57 -8.26 -0.73 5.98
CA ILE A 57 -7.66 -1.76 5.12
C ILE A 57 -6.49 -2.40 5.86
N SER A 58 -6.78 -3.42 6.63
CA SER A 58 -5.78 -4.21 7.33
C SER A 58 -6.37 -5.53 7.82
N THR A 59 -5.52 -6.45 8.27
CA THR A 59 -5.96 -7.70 8.93
C THR A 59 -6.68 -7.45 10.26
N LYS A 60 -6.65 -6.21 10.78
CA LYS A 60 -7.29 -5.79 12.04
C LYS A 60 -8.63 -5.10 11.80
N SER A 61 -9.00 -4.86 10.54
CA SER A 61 -10.30 -4.29 10.20
C SER A 61 -11.45 -5.09 10.82
N LYS A 62 -12.48 -4.39 11.32
CA LYS A 62 -13.74 -5.02 11.74
C LYS A 62 -14.60 -5.43 10.54
N SER A 63 -14.36 -4.84 9.37
CA SER A 63 -15.03 -5.18 8.13
C SER A 63 -14.28 -6.31 7.41
N GLU A 64 -14.99 -7.39 7.05
CA GLU A 64 -14.45 -8.45 6.18
C GLU A 64 -13.89 -7.87 4.89
N ARG A 65 -14.55 -6.85 4.33
CA ARG A 65 -14.11 -6.16 3.13
C ARG A 65 -12.73 -5.53 3.32
N GLY A 66 -12.52 -4.84 4.43
CA GLY A 66 -11.21 -4.25 4.75
C GLY A 66 -10.12 -5.29 4.98
N GLN A 67 -10.48 -6.45 5.57
CA GLN A 67 -9.54 -7.56 5.73
C GLN A 67 -9.16 -8.16 4.36
N HIS A 68 -10.14 -8.40 3.48
CA HIS A 68 -9.89 -8.96 2.14
C HIS A 68 -9.04 -8.05 1.26
N LEU A 69 -9.12 -6.74 1.46
CA LEU A 69 -8.29 -5.75 0.75
C LEU A 69 -6.89 -5.58 1.35
N SER A 70 -6.58 -6.26 2.44
CA SER A 70 -5.22 -6.23 2.98
C SER A 70 -4.22 -6.93 2.06
N ALA A 71 -3.02 -6.38 1.94
CA ALA A 71 -1.91 -6.97 1.20
C ALA A 71 -1.55 -8.41 1.65
N PHE A 72 -1.97 -8.78 2.86
CA PHE A 72 -1.83 -10.14 3.41
C PHE A 72 -2.86 -11.12 2.85
N HIS A 73 -3.98 -10.64 2.32
CA HIS A 73 -5.08 -11.46 1.80
C HIS A 73 -5.27 -11.35 0.28
N ILE A 74 -4.99 -10.18 -0.31
CA ILE A 74 -5.09 -10.02 -1.76
C ILE A 74 -4.14 -10.99 -2.46
N THR A 75 -4.66 -11.69 -3.47
CA THR A 75 -3.92 -12.63 -4.29
C THR A 75 -4.09 -12.33 -5.77
N ALA A 76 -3.08 -12.68 -6.56
CA ALA A 76 -3.19 -12.74 -8.01
C ALA A 76 -2.56 -14.02 -8.55
N ASP A 77 -3.07 -14.46 -9.69
CA ASP A 77 -2.49 -15.57 -10.43
C ASP A 77 -1.36 -15.03 -11.31
N THR A 78 -0.19 -15.64 -11.20
CA THR A 78 1.01 -15.28 -11.94
C THR A 78 1.31 -16.34 -13.00
N LYS A 79 2.06 -15.98 -14.01
CA LYS A 79 2.43 -16.91 -15.11
C LYS A 79 3.38 -18.01 -14.63
N SER A 80 4.27 -17.67 -13.71
CA SER A 80 5.41 -18.53 -13.36
C SER A 80 5.30 -19.18 -11.98
N HIS A 81 4.46 -18.62 -11.07
CA HIS A 81 4.47 -19.02 -9.66
C HIS A 81 3.08 -19.37 -9.11
N GLY A 82 2.04 -19.48 -9.99
CA GLY A 82 0.67 -19.75 -9.56
C GLY A 82 0.06 -18.57 -8.80
N THR A 83 -0.83 -18.88 -7.86
CA THR A 83 -1.50 -17.84 -7.02
C THR A 83 -0.59 -17.40 -5.89
N ILE A 84 -0.25 -16.13 -5.85
CA ILE A 84 0.62 -15.53 -4.82
C ILE A 84 -0.08 -14.39 -4.08
N LYS A 85 0.34 -14.14 -2.84
CA LYS A 85 -0.14 -13.01 -2.03
C LYS A 85 0.66 -11.75 -2.36
N LEU A 86 -0.01 -10.60 -2.33
CA LEU A 86 0.59 -9.31 -2.66
C LEU A 86 1.82 -9.01 -1.80
N GLU A 87 1.73 -9.20 -0.49
CA GLU A 87 2.88 -8.93 0.41
C GLU A 87 4.09 -9.81 0.06
N LEU A 88 3.89 -11.08 -0.27
CA LEU A 88 4.97 -11.97 -0.69
C LEU A 88 5.55 -11.56 -2.05
N ALA A 89 4.67 -11.19 -3.00
CA ALA A 89 5.08 -10.64 -4.28
C ALA A 89 5.96 -9.40 -4.10
N PHE A 90 5.55 -8.48 -3.22
CA PHE A 90 6.33 -7.27 -2.93
C PHE A 90 7.70 -7.58 -2.33
N GLN A 91 7.76 -8.45 -1.31
CA GLN A 91 9.03 -8.79 -0.66
C GLN A 91 9.97 -9.54 -1.60
N GLY A 92 9.46 -10.54 -2.30
CA GLY A 92 10.27 -11.39 -3.18
C GLY A 92 10.75 -10.70 -4.46
N SER A 93 10.11 -9.62 -4.87
CA SER A 93 10.48 -8.85 -6.08
C SER A 93 11.64 -7.87 -5.88
N LYS A 94 12.07 -7.64 -4.64
CA LYS A 94 13.15 -6.71 -4.33
C LYS A 94 14.47 -7.15 -4.95
N VAL A 95 15.15 -6.22 -5.62
CA VAL A 95 16.49 -6.42 -6.19
C VAL A 95 17.47 -5.50 -5.47
N PHE A 96 18.54 -6.08 -4.97
CA PHE A 96 19.60 -5.42 -4.23
C PHE A 96 20.91 -5.44 -5.00
N GLU A 97 21.90 -4.66 -4.55
CA GLU A 97 23.25 -4.63 -5.16
C GLU A 97 23.89 -6.03 -5.26
N HIS A 98 23.59 -6.91 -4.28
CA HIS A 98 24.22 -8.22 -4.17
C HIS A 98 23.24 -9.39 -4.12
N GLY A 99 21.98 -9.21 -4.60
CA GLY A 99 21.00 -10.30 -4.61
C GLY A 99 19.60 -9.89 -5.00
N GLY A 100 18.74 -10.92 -5.16
CA GLY A 100 17.34 -10.75 -5.56
C GLY A 100 17.13 -10.75 -7.10
N PRO A 101 15.88 -10.83 -7.54
CA PRO A 101 14.69 -11.04 -6.74
C PRO A 101 14.70 -12.41 -6.03
N PHE A 102 14.08 -12.50 -4.87
CA PHE A 102 14.00 -13.73 -4.07
C PHE A 102 12.63 -14.39 -4.29
N THR A 103 12.41 -14.95 -5.48
CA THR A 103 11.12 -15.49 -5.92
C THR A 103 10.68 -16.74 -5.15
N ASP A 104 11.57 -17.39 -4.44
CA ASP A 104 11.24 -18.46 -3.49
C ASP A 104 10.31 -18.00 -2.36
N LEU A 105 10.28 -16.70 -2.07
CA LEU A 105 9.35 -16.13 -1.10
C LEU A 105 7.90 -16.15 -1.58
N TYR A 106 7.64 -16.22 -2.88
CA TYR A 106 6.27 -16.19 -3.43
C TYR A 106 5.44 -17.40 -3.01
N GLY A 107 6.07 -18.57 -2.85
CA GLY A 107 5.41 -19.81 -2.47
C GLY A 107 5.10 -19.96 -0.98
N LYS A 108 5.46 -18.98 -0.14
CA LYS A 108 5.21 -19.06 1.30
C LYS A 108 3.73 -18.88 1.63
N GLY A 109 3.28 -19.63 2.64
CA GLY A 109 1.91 -19.56 3.14
C GLY A 109 1.63 -18.28 3.96
N GLU A 110 0.38 -18.09 4.35
CA GLU A 110 -0.04 -16.91 5.12
C GLU A 110 0.69 -16.77 6.46
N LYS A 111 0.91 -17.90 7.14
CA LYS A 111 1.62 -17.93 8.43
C LYS A 111 3.09 -17.53 8.31
N GLU A 112 3.66 -17.67 7.13
CA GLU A 112 5.07 -17.42 6.83
C GLU A 112 5.33 -16.01 6.28
N ILE A 113 4.29 -15.16 6.07
CA ILE A 113 4.47 -13.79 5.58
C ILE A 113 5.38 -12.99 6.53
N GLY A 114 5.19 -13.15 7.84
CA GLY A 114 6.04 -12.51 8.83
C GLY A 114 7.50 -12.97 8.78
N GLU A 115 7.74 -14.22 8.40
CA GLU A 115 9.09 -14.77 8.18
C GLU A 115 9.69 -14.23 6.89
N ALA A 116 8.92 -14.18 5.80
CA ALA A 116 9.34 -13.59 4.55
C ALA A 116 9.79 -12.14 4.71
N LYS A 117 9.07 -11.35 5.51
CA LYS A 117 9.46 -9.96 5.82
C LYS A 117 10.76 -9.85 6.61
N ARG A 118 11.12 -10.87 7.37
CA ARG A 118 12.34 -10.94 8.18
C ARG A 118 13.43 -11.78 7.55
N ASP A 119 13.28 -12.16 6.29
CA ASP A 119 14.32 -12.89 5.57
C ASP A 119 15.63 -12.09 5.60
N THR A 120 16.69 -12.71 6.10
CA THR A 120 17.97 -12.05 6.29
C THR A 120 18.57 -11.53 5.00
N ARG A 121 18.26 -12.15 3.87
CA ARG A 121 18.69 -11.70 2.54
C ARG A 121 18.18 -10.30 2.20
N LEU A 122 16.97 -9.94 2.65
CA LEU A 122 16.40 -8.60 2.45
C LEU A 122 17.18 -7.50 3.19
N GLN A 123 17.96 -7.87 4.21
CA GLN A 123 18.75 -6.94 5.01
C GLN A 123 20.24 -6.95 4.62
N ASN A 124 20.76 -8.10 4.14
CA ASN A 124 22.18 -8.34 3.99
C ASN A 124 22.65 -8.29 2.53
N SER A 125 21.78 -8.04 1.55
CA SER A 125 22.14 -8.02 0.12
C SER A 125 22.54 -6.63 -0.40
N GLY A 126 22.89 -5.70 0.46
CA GLY A 126 23.28 -4.34 0.07
C GLY A 126 22.09 -3.40 -0.09
N LYS A 127 22.27 -2.32 -0.85
CA LYS A 127 21.20 -1.34 -1.09
C LYS A 127 20.16 -1.88 -2.05
N LEU A 128 18.89 -1.54 -1.82
CA LEU A 128 17.83 -1.80 -2.77
C LEU A 128 18.07 -0.95 -4.04
N VAL A 129 18.09 -1.59 -5.21
CA VAL A 129 18.36 -0.94 -6.51
C VAL A 129 17.16 -0.95 -7.45
N GLY A 130 16.14 -1.76 -7.17
CA GLY A 130 14.93 -1.83 -7.97
C GLY A 130 14.04 -2.99 -7.55
N PHE A 131 13.07 -3.28 -8.41
CA PHE A 131 12.20 -4.45 -8.25
C PHE A 131 12.13 -5.21 -9.57
N ARG A 132 11.93 -6.54 -9.50
CA ARG A 132 11.65 -7.37 -10.67
C ARG A 132 10.54 -8.35 -10.35
N PHE A 133 9.44 -8.26 -11.10
CA PHE A 133 8.27 -9.11 -10.94
C PHE A 133 7.84 -9.69 -12.29
N GLU A 134 7.68 -11.02 -12.38
CA GLU A 134 7.29 -11.72 -13.62
C GLU A 134 8.16 -11.32 -14.85
N GLY A 135 9.45 -11.10 -14.63
CA GLY A 135 10.39 -10.70 -15.68
C GLY A 135 10.38 -9.20 -16.03
N VAL A 136 9.49 -8.42 -15.41
CA VAL A 136 9.37 -6.98 -15.64
C VAL A 136 10.13 -6.22 -14.56
N GLU A 137 10.96 -5.25 -14.97
CA GLU A 137 11.74 -4.43 -14.06
C GLU A 137 11.02 -3.12 -13.71
N PHE A 138 11.18 -2.70 -12.46
CA PHE A 138 10.65 -1.44 -11.95
C PHE A 138 11.75 -0.62 -11.27
N PRO A 139 11.82 0.68 -11.56
CA PRO A 139 12.74 1.58 -10.90
C PRO A 139 12.32 1.85 -9.45
N LEU A 140 13.24 2.45 -8.67
CA LEU A 140 12.91 2.97 -7.33
C LEU A 140 12.14 4.30 -7.39
N GLU A 141 12.25 5.02 -8.50
CA GLU A 141 11.58 6.31 -8.71
C GLU A 141 10.61 6.21 -9.92
N PRO A 142 9.40 6.78 -9.81
CA PRO A 142 8.83 7.47 -8.64
C PRO A 142 8.68 6.54 -7.43
N LYS A 143 8.87 7.11 -6.24
CA LYS A 143 8.69 6.34 -4.99
C LYS A 143 7.32 5.67 -4.96
N THR A 144 7.25 4.48 -4.36
CA THR A 144 6.05 3.64 -4.27
C THR A 144 5.54 3.04 -5.57
N VAL A 145 6.04 3.46 -6.73
CA VAL A 145 5.48 3.06 -8.04
C VAL A 145 5.28 1.54 -8.18
N PHE A 146 6.25 0.74 -7.75
CA PHE A 146 6.13 -0.71 -7.82
C PHE A 146 5.05 -1.25 -6.88
N TYR A 147 5.01 -0.77 -5.63
CA TYR A 147 3.99 -1.20 -4.67
C TYR A 147 2.58 -0.82 -5.12
N ASP A 148 2.41 0.42 -5.57
CA ASP A 148 1.11 0.92 -6.06
C ASP A 148 0.67 0.16 -7.31
N TRP A 149 1.57 -0.05 -8.27
CA TRP A 149 1.27 -0.85 -9.46
C TRP A 149 0.87 -2.28 -9.10
N LEU A 150 1.63 -2.92 -8.22
CA LEU A 150 1.36 -4.29 -7.79
C LEU A 150 -0.01 -4.39 -7.11
N TYR A 151 -0.30 -3.46 -6.19
CA TYR A 151 -1.57 -3.41 -5.48
C TYR A 151 -2.74 -3.17 -6.45
N VAL A 152 -2.63 -2.18 -7.31
CA VAL A 152 -3.65 -1.87 -8.32
C VAL A 152 -3.86 -3.04 -9.28
N SER A 153 -2.78 -3.66 -9.77
CA SER A 153 -2.84 -4.81 -10.67
C SER A 153 -3.51 -6.03 -10.02
N PHE A 154 -3.22 -6.29 -8.73
CA PHE A 154 -3.86 -7.39 -8.00
C PHE A 154 -5.36 -7.13 -7.77
N LEU A 155 -5.76 -5.86 -7.60
CA LEU A 155 -7.16 -5.47 -7.48
C LEU A 155 -7.93 -5.56 -8.80
N MET A 156 -7.28 -5.60 -9.96
CA MET A 156 -7.97 -5.79 -11.25
C MET A 156 -8.83 -7.06 -11.29
N LYS A 157 -8.44 -8.10 -10.56
CA LYS A 157 -9.26 -9.31 -10.38
C LYS A 157 -10.64 -9.02 -9.78
N TYR A 158 -10.76 -7.92 -9.03
CA TYR A 158 -11.96 -7.51 -8.32
C TYR A 158 -12.64 -6.29 -8.96
N LYS A 159 -12.27 -5.92 -10.19
CA LYS A 159 -12.76 -4.73 -10.91
C LYS A 159 -14.28 -4.63 -10.89
N ASP A 160 -14.98 -5.72 -11.17
CA ASP A 160 -16.46 -5.73 -11.21
C ASP A 160 -17.11 -5.52 -9.84
N TRP A 161 -16.38 -5.84 -8.78
CA TRP A 161 -16.84 -5.65 -7.41
C TRP A 161 -16.46 -4.28 -6.83
N ALA A 162 -15.42 -3.65 -7.36
CA ALA A 162 -14.85 -2.40 -6.85
C ALA A 162 -15.83 -1.22 -6.73
N PRO A 163 -16.90 -1.10 -7.56
CA PRO A 163 -17.93 -0.06 -7.37
C PRO A 163 -18.56 -0.07 -5.97
N LYS A 164 -18.57 -1.21 -5.27
CA LYS A 164 -19.02 -1.30 -3.88
C LYS A 164 -18.13 -0.52 -2.89
N LEU A 165 -16.95 -0.09 -3.30
CA LEU A 165 -16.06 0.74 -2.50
C LEU A 165 -16.40 2.23 -2.59
N TYR A 166 -17.20 2.66 -3.56
CA TYR A 166 -17.59 4.07 -3.73
C TYR A 166 -18.44 4.63 -2.58
N VAL A 167 -19.01 3.75 -1.75
CA VAL A 167 -19.76 4.18 -0.56
C VAL A 167 -18.85 4.74 0.53
N TYR A 168 -17.55 4.43 0.50
CA TYR A 168 -16.62 4.89 1.53
C TYR A 168 -16.08 6.28 1.20
N GLY A 169 -16.08 7.15 2.22
CA GLY A 169 -15.51 8.49 2.13
C GLY A 169 -13.98 8.51 2.18
N GLY A 170 -13.35 7.38 2.44
CA GLY A 170 -11.90 7.25 2.46
C GLY A 170 -11.44 5.91 3.08
N PHE A 171 -10.14 5.73 3.07
CA PHE A 171 -9.47 4.50 3.52
C PHE A 171 -8.43 4.81 4.59
N THR A 172 -8.24 3.87 5.51
CA THR A 172 -7.24 3.94 6.57
C THR A 172 -6.41 2.66 6.62
N ASP A 173 -5.20 2.80 7.13
CA ASP A 173 -4.35 1.70 7.57
C ASP A 173 -3.69 2.14 8.87
N VAL A 174 -4.25 1.77 10.00
CA VAL A 174 -3.80 2.24 11.32
C VAL A 174 -2.38 1.77 11.66
N GLU A 175 -1.93 0.69 11.04
CA GLU A 175 -0.57 0.17 11.24
C GLU A 175 0.47 0.89 10.38
N PHE A 176 0.04 1.63 9.36
CA PHE A 176 0.93 2.47 8.57
C PHE A 176 1.50 3.62 9.40
N ASN A 177 2.83 3.68 9.46
CA ASN A 177 3.53 4.78 10.11
C ASN A 177 4.18 5.69 9.07
N PRO A 178 3.66 6.90 8.83
CA PRO A 178 4.13 7.81 7.78
C PRO A 178 5.55 8.36 8.02
N PHE A 179 6.12 8.15 9.21
CA PHE A 179 7.51 8.51 9.52
C PHE A 179 8.50 7.37 9.24
N ARG A 180 8.01 6.16 9.00
CA ARG A 180 8.84 4.96 8.82
C ARG A 180 8.62 4.23 7.50
N SER A 181 7.44 4.39 6.92
CA SER A 181 7.06 3.71 5.68
C SER A 181 6.45 4.69 4.70
N ILE A 182 6.70 4.45 3.42
CA ILE A 182 6.09 5.20 2.33
C ILE A 182 5.00 4.38 1.63
N ASN A 183 5.12 3.06 1.58
CA ASN A 183 4.12 2.17 0.98
C ASN A 183 2.94 2.00 1.93
N CYS A 184 1.72 2.19 1.41
CA CYS A 184 0.49 2.12 2.18
C CYS A 184 -0.65 1.52 1.37
N GLN A 185 -1.18 0.37 1.81
CA GLN A 185 -2.27 -0.33 1.13
C GLN A 185 -3.56 0.51 1.04
N ALA A 186 -3.86 1.32 2.04
CA ALA A 186 -5.02 2.21 2.01
C ALA A 186 -4.87 3.33 0.97
N ARG A 187 -3.66 3.89 0.80
CA ARG A 187 -3.36 4.83 -0.28
C ARG A 187 -3.51 4.18 -1.64
N SER A 188 -2.93 3.00 -1.85
CA SER A 188 -3.01 2.30 -3.13
C SER A 188 -4.46 1.89 -3.48
N CYS A 189 -5.30 1.60 -2.47
CA CYS A 189 -6.73 1.37 -2.69
C CYS A 189 -7.47 2.65 -3.13
N ALA A 190 -7.17 3.80 -2.52
CA ALA A 190 -7.72 5.09 -2.94
C ALA A 190 -7.29 5.43 -4.37
N LEU A 191 -6.02 5.18 -4.72
CA LEU A 191 -5.49 5.34 -6.08
C LEU A 191 -6.23 4.46 -7.08
N PHE A 192 -6.42 3.18 -6.75
CA PHE A 192 -7.19 2.26 -7.60
C PHE A 192 -8.57 2.82 -7.94
N LEU A 193 -9.30 3.34 -6.94
CA LEU A 193 -10.62 3.94 -7.19
C LEU A 193 -10.56 5.20 -8.03
N SER A 194 -9.56 6.05 -7.86
CA SER A 194 -9.40 7.25 -8.68
C SER A 194 -9.10 6.90 -10.13
N LEU A 195 -8.23 5.93 -10.38
CA LEU A 195 -7.94 5.45 -11.73
C LEU A 195 -9.18 4.81 -12.37
N MET A 196 -9.96 4.04 -11.60
CA MET A 196 -11.18 3.43 -12.08
C MET A 196 -12.24 4.45 -12.47
N ARG A 197 -12.47 5.48 -11.65
CA ARG A 197 -13.42 6.56 -11.92
C ARG A 197 -13.05 7.42 -13.12
N ARG A 198 -11.75 7.46 -13.47
CA ARG A 198 -11.23 8.16 -14.64
C ARG A 198 -11.13 7.27 -15.89
N ASP A 199 -11.54 6.02 -15.79
CA ASP A 199 -11.40 5.02 -16.87
C ASP A 199 -9.93 4.83 -17.33
N LEU A 200 -9.00 4.90 -16.37
CA LEU A 200 -7.56 4.80 -16.61
C LEU A 200 -6.95 3.46 -16.14
N LEU A 201 -7.72 2.58 -15.51
CA LEU A 201 -7.18 1.35 -14.93
C LEU A 201 -6.54 0.44 -15.96
N ASP A 202 -7.26 0.09 -17.01
CA ASP A 202 -6.81 -0.88 -18.01
C ASP A 202 -5.58 -0.36 -18.76
N ASP A 203 -5.56 0.92 -19.15
CA ASP A 203 -4.42 1.51 -19.81
C ASP A 203 -3.21 1.63 -18.87
N SER A 204 -3.41 2.13 -17.65
CA SER A 204 -2.32 2.35 -16.71
C SER A 204 -1.64 1.07 -16.24
N THR A 205 -2.41 -0.01 -16.01
CA THR A 205 -1.86 -1.28 -15.52
C THR A 205 -1.21 -2.14 -16.60
N HIS A 206 -1.33 -1.77 -17.87
CA HIS A 206 -0.81 -2.52 -19.00
C HIS A 206 0.72 -2.70 -18.97
N SER A 207 1.45 -1.68 -18.54
CA SER A 207 2.90 -1.75 -18.36
C SER A 207 3.40 -0.77 -17.30
N PRO A 208 4.61 -1.00 -16.73
CA PRO A 208 5.23 -0.05 -15.79
C PRO A 208 5.34 1.36 -16.33
N GLU A 209 5.73 1.49 -17.60
CA GLU A 209 5.94 2.79 -18.25
C GLU A 209 4.62 3.57 -18.34
N ARG A 210 3.53 2.89 -18.69
CA ARG A 210 2.19 3.50 -18.73
C ARG A 210 1.71 3.90 -17.34
N PHE A 211 1.96 3.06 -16.34
CA PHE A 211 1.62 3.37 -14.96
C PHE A 211 2.38 4.60 -14.46
N ILE A 212 3.71 4.62 -14.65
CA ILE A 212 4.56 5.77 -14.30
C ILE A 212 4.08 7.03 -15.00
N LYS A 213 3.83 6.95 -16.32
CA LYS A 213 3.34 8.09 -17.12
C LYS A 213 2.02 8.63 -16.58
N THR A 214 1.10 7.73 -16.21
CA THR A 214 -0.19 8.11 -15.62
C THR A 214 0.02 8.82 -14.30
N LEU A 215 0.80 8.25 -13.37
CA LEU A 215 1.06 8.86 -12.07
C LEU A 215 1.75 10.23 -12.19
N THR A 216 2.72 10.35 -13.10
CA THR A 216 3.43 11.61 -13.34
C THR A 216 2.52 12.69 -13.91
N ARG A 217 1.62 12.32 -14.84
CA ARG A 217 0.62 13.24 -15.42
C ARG A 217 -0.27 13.88 -14.36
N PHE A 218 -0.57 13.15 -13.31
CA PHE A 218 -1.45 13.58 -12.23
C PHE A 218 -0.70 14.04 -10.98
N ASP A 219 0.60 14.32 -11.08
CA ASP A 219 1.43 14.77 -9.96
C ASP A 219 1.34 13.92 -8.68
N TYR A 220 1.05 12.61 -8.86
CA TYR A 220 0.98 11.66 -7.75
C TYR A 220 2.37 11.41 -7.17
N ARG A 221 2.64 11.98 -5.99
CA ARG A 221 3.97 11.96 -5.34
C ARG A 221 3.89 11.61 -3.86
N PRO A 222 3.69 10.33 -3.52
CA PRO A 222 3.78 9.90 -2.12
C PRO A 222 5.16 10.20 -1.53
N GLN A 223 5.19 10.80 -0.35
CA GLN A 223 6.43 11.13 0.34
C GLN A 223 6.36 10.72 1.81
N LEU A 224 7.52 10.37 2.38
CA LEU A 224 7.64 10.21 3.83
C LEU A 224 7.31 11.53 4.53
N ARG A 225 6.63 11.46 5.66
CA ARG A 225 6.30 12.62 6.48
C ARG A 225 7.57 13.40 6.90
N ALA A 226 8.65 12.67 7.21
CA ALA A 226 9.93 13.26 7.55
C ALA A 226 10.52 14.09 6.40
N GLU A 227 10.39 13.62 5.15
CA GLU A 227 10.86 14.35 3.97
C GLU A 227 10.06 15.64 3.74
N ARG A 228 8.74 15.59 3.94
CA ARG A 228 7.86 16.77 3.86
C ARG A 228 8.21 17.84 4.89
N ALA A 229 8.71 17.43 6.06
CA ALA A 229 9.16 18.32 7.11
C ALA A 229 10.59 18.86 6.90
N GLY A 230 11.23 18.58 5.75
CA GLY A 230 12.60 18.99 5.46
C GLY A 230 13.67 18.26 6.27
N GLN A 231 13.31 17.19 6.95
CA GLN A 231 14.26 16.33 7.65
C GLN A 231 14.80 15.27 6.67
N PRO A 232 16.13 14.99 6.65
CA PRO A 232 16.67 13.93 5.84
C PRO A 232 15.99 12.61 6.24
N ALA A 233 15.48 11.88 5.25
CA ALA A 233 14.94 10.54 5.47
C ALA A 233 16.09 9.67 6.00
N LEU A 234 16.05 9.34 7.26
CA LEU A 234 16.80 8.19 7.75
C LEU A 234 16.17 7.00 7.01
N PHE A 235 16.94 6.43 6.09
CA PHE A 235 16.57 5.22 5.38
C PHE A 235 16.17 4.18 6.42
N ALA A 236 14.89 4.05 6.67
CA ALA A 236 14.39 3.02 7.53
C ALA A 236 14.47 1.70 6.74
N ASN A 237 15.63 1.07 6.81
CA ASN A 237 15.75 -0.37 6.70
C ASN A 237 15.01 -0.96 7.91
N HIS A 238 13.70 -1.03 7.82
CA HIS A 238 12.91 -1.83 8.76
C HIS A 238 11.75 -2.46 8.00
N ALA A 239 11.98 -3.74 7.86
CA ALA A 239 11.10 -4.85 7.71
C ALA A 239 9.68 -4.65 8.26
#